data_bd735a7bc58acbaf34b4f8b1c81f9d24
#
_entry.id   bd735a7bc58acbaf34b4f8b1c81f9d24
#
_cell.length_a   1.000
_cell.length_b   1.000
_cell.length_c   1.000
_cell.angle_alpha   90.00
_cell.angle_beta   90.00
_cell.angle_gamma   90.00
#
_symmetry.space_group_name_H-M   'P 1'
#
loop_
_entity.id
_entity.type
_entity.pdbx_description
1 polymer ?
#
loop_
_entity_poly.entity_id
_entity_poly.type
_entity_poly.pdbx_seq_one_letter_code
_entity_poly.pdbx_strand_id
1 'polypeptide(L)'
;LSTKKIYPAASHDVMYRYMYEEILIDFIPFEETALGPTNSWLKPGFKKAYPVKIGELEIKILPISLFLASKWEAYKSRGTDPRTSHDFEDIVYLLDNNKELVQDISNAEKDVQRFLNKMAREILHHPSMSEILECHLNPYTVESRIKLVIEKLRQILSLA
;
A
#
# COMPACT_ATOMS: atom_id res chain seq x y z
N LEU A 1 22.61 26.93 16.66
CA LEU A 1 21.61 26.11 15.92
C LEU A 1 22.09 24.67 15.99
N SER A 2 21.42 23.83 16.81
CA SER A 2 21.69 22.40 16.87
C SER A 2 21.30 21.79 15.52
N THR A 3 22.28 21.32 14.75
CA THR A 3 22.04 20.56 13.53
C THR A 3 21.50 19.17 13.94
N LYS A 4 20.20 19.00 13.85
CA LYS A 4 19.56 17.70 14.06
C LYS A 4 20.10 16.74 13.00
N LYS A 5 20.61 15.59 13.42
CA LYS A 5 21.23 14.60 12.53
C LYS A 5 20.36 13.35 12.43
N ILE A 6 20.31 12.79 11.23
CA ILE A 6 19.75 11.45 10.98
C ILE A 6 20.91 10.46 11.18
N TYR A 7 20.71 9.41 11.95
CA TYR A 7 21.71 8.36 12.20
C TYR A 7 21.09 6.96 12.12
N PRO A 8 21.89 5.93 11.77
CA PRO A 8 21.40 4.55 11.71
C PRO A 8 20.80 4.12 13.05
N ALA A 9 19.67 3.43 13.04
CA ALA A 9 19.03 2.91 14.23
C ALA A 9 19.74 1.63 14.67
N ALA A 10 20.68 1.74 15.62
CA ALA A 10 21.61 0.68 16.01
C ALA A 10 20.98 -0.58 16.66
N SER A 11 19.70 -0.58 16.98
CA SER A 11 19.01 -1.68 17.69
C SER A 11 17.99 -2.44 16.86
N HIS A 12 17.92 -2.22 15.55
CA HIS A 12 16.92 -2.84 14.70
C HIS A 12 17.57 -3.68 13.60
N ASP A 13 17.13 -4.92 13.44
CA ASP A 13 17.57 -5.85 12.39
C ASP A 13 17.08 -5.45 10.97
N VAL A 14 16.57 -4.23 10.83
CA VAL A 14 16.06 -3.69 9.55
C VAL A 14 17.12 -2.79 8.94
N MET A 15 17.76 -3.24 7.87
CA MET A 15 18.65 -2.40 7.07
C MET A 15 17.88 -1.18 6.51
N TYR A 16 18.62 -0.04 6.38
CA TYR A 16 18.06 1.25 5.96
C TYR A 16 17.09 1.92 6.94
N ARG A 17 17.02 1.46 8.19
CA ARG A 17 16.30 2.15 9.25
C ARG A 17 17.21 3.18 9.92
N TYR A 18 16.72 4.37 10.01
CA TYR A 18 17.39 5.52 10.60
C TYR A 18 16.51 6.13 11.70
N MET A 19 17.14 6.90 12.55
CA MET A 19 16.47 7.65 13.61
C MET A 19 16.70 9.16 13.43
N TYR A 20 15.64 9.92 13.52
CA TYR A 20 15.65 11.37 13.62
C TYR A 20 14.89 11.75 14.88
N GLU A 21 15.61 12.21 15.91
CA GLU A 21 15.04 12.34 17.26
C GLU A 21 14.45 11.01 17.75
N GLU A 22 13.13 10.96 17.99
CA GLU A 22 12.40 9.75 18.40
C GLU A 22 11.64 9.09 17.22
N ILE A 23 11.81 9.60 15.99
CA ILE A 23 11.12 9.11 14.81
C ILE A 23 11.99 8.10 14.07
N LEU A 24 11.46 6.91 13.84
CA LEU A 24 12.08 5.92 12.98
C LEU A 24 11.73 6.21 11.52
N ILE A 25 12.75 6.23 10.66
CA ILE A 25 12.63 6.51 9.22
C ILE A 25 13.24 5.34 8.46
N ASP A 26 12.44 4.70 7.63
CA ASP A 26 12.92 3.64 6.73
C ASP A 26 13.17 4.22 5.33
N PHE A 27 14.42 4.12 4.87
CA PHE A 27 14.79 4.46 3.50
C PHE A 27 14.69 3.21 2.64
N ILE A 28 13.63 3.10 1.85
CA ILE A 28 13.39 1.94 0.99
C ILE A 28 13.99 2.22 -0.39
N PRO A 29 14.99 1.44 -0.85
CA PRO A 29 15.52 1.60 -2.19
C PRO A 29 14.47 1.21 -3.24
N PHE A 30 14.37 1.96 -4.32
CA PHE A 30 13.45 1.69 -5.43
C PHE A 30 14.13 0.98 -6.63
N GLU A 31 15.41 0.70 -6.50
CA GLU A 31 16.20 -0.08 -7.46
C GLU A 31 16.74 -1.34 -6.79
N GLU A 32 16.97 -2.37 -7.59
CA GLU A 32 17.58 -3.62 -7.12
C GLU A 32 18.95 -3.35 -6.49
N THR A 33 19.17 -3.92 -5.32
CA THR A 33 20.41 -3.78 -4.56
C THR A 33 20.98 -5.15 -4.26
N ALA A 34 22.21 -5.19 -3.70
CA ALA A 34 22.84 -6.43 -3.22
C ALA A 34 22.00 -7.18 -2.16
N LEU A 35 20.94 -6.58 -1.65
CA LEU A 35 20.05 -7.12 -0.61
C LEU A 35 18.81 -7.83 -1.18
N GLY A 36 18.70 -7.90 -2.49
CA GLY A 36 17.61 -8.59 -3.17
C GLY A 36 16.72 -7.69 -4.02
N PRO A 37 15.68 -8.28 -4.65
CA PRO A 37 14.77 -7.56 -5.51
C PRO A 37 13.97 -6.53 -4.72
N THR A 38 13.81 -5.36 -5.31
CA THR A 38 12.90 -4.33 -4.79
C THR A 38 11.49 -4.59 -5.31
N ASN A 39 10.51 -3.94 -4.66
CA ASN A 39 9.13 -3.96 -5.13
C ASN A 39 9.02 -3.34 -6.54
N SER A 40 8.44 -4.09 -7.48
CA SER A 40 8.39 -3.76 -8.92
C SER A 40 7.63 -2.45 -9.21
N TRP A 41 6.74 -2.04 -8.31
CA TRP A 41 5.87 -0.88 -8.49
C TRP A 41 6.45 0.42 -7.94
N LEU A 42 7.53 0.36 -7.15
CA LEU A 42 8.16 1.56 -6.59
C LEU A 42 8.80 2.43 -7.68
N LYS A 43 9.60 1.83 -8.58
CA LYS A 43 10.28 2.58 -9.64
C LYS A 43 9.32 3.33 -10.58
N PRO A 44 8.28 2.70 -11.15
CA PRO A 44 7.26 3.43 -11.90
C PRO A 44 6.47 4.41 -11.04
N GLY A 45 6.22 4.08 -9.75
CA GLY A 45 5.57 4.97 -8.80
C GLY A 45 6.35 6.27 -8.59
N PHE A 46 7.63 6.20 -8.30
CA PHE A 46 8.48 7.38 -8.15
C PHE A 46 8.56 8.25 -9.40
N LYS A 47 8.60 7.64 -10.59
CA LYS A 47 8.60 8.38 -11.86
C LYS A 47 7.31 9.18 -12.08
N LYS A 48 6.20 8.71 -11.54
CA LYS A 48 4.87 9.31 -11.67
C LYS A 48 4.42 10.03 -10.40
N ALA A 49 5.29 10.12 -9.39
CA ALA A 49 4.98 10.81 -8.15
C ALA A 49 4.69 12.29 -8.41
N TYR A 50 3.65 12.80 -7.77
CA TYR A 50 3.18 14.16 -7.93
C TYR A 50 3.21 14.92 -6.59
N PRO A 51 3.42 16.26 -6.63
CA PRO A 51 3.51 17.06 -5.42
C PRO A 51 2.13 17.22 -4.75
N VAL A 52 2.15 17.12 -3.42
CA VAL A 52 0.99 17.42 -2.56
C VAL A 52 1.45 18.34 -1.43
N LYS A 53 0.68 19.39 -1.15
CA LYS A 53 0.94 20.29 -0.04
C LYS A 53 0.25 19.79 1.23
N ILE A 54 1.00 19.68 2.32
CA ILE A 54 0.51 19.40 3.66
C ILE A 54 0.96 20.56 4.56
N GLY A 55 0.07 21.50 4.81
CA GLY A 55 0.42 22.76 5.44
C GLY A 55 1.40 23.55 4.55
N GLU A 56 2.58 23.86 5.08
CA GLU A 56 3.66 24.56 4.35
C GLU A 56 4.63 23.61 3.63
N LEU A 57 4.50 22.30 3.87
CA LEU A 57 5.38 21.29 3.27
C LEU A 57 4.83 20.81 1.93
N GLU A 58 5.71 20.70 0.95
CA GLU A 58 5.43 20.01 -0.30
C GLU A 58 6.14 18.66 -0.29
N ILE A 59 5.36 17.59 -0.42
CA ILE A 59 5.87 16.22 -0.53
C ILE A 59 5.41 15.61 -1.85
N LYS A 60 6.18 14.65 -2.38
CA LYS A 60 5.77 13.84 -3.53
C LYS A 60 5.14 12.55 -3.05
N ILE A 61 3.95 12.23 -3.58
CA ILE A 61 3.27 10.97 -3.31
C ILE A 61 3.11 10.14 -4.58
N LEU A 62 3.08 8.84 -4.42
CA LEU A 62 2.83 7.91 -5.53
C LEU A 62 1.36 8.00 -5.97
N PRO A 63 1.08 7.78 -7.27
CA PRO A 63 -0.30 7.50 -7.71
C PRO A 63 -0.89 6.34 -6.90
N ILE A 64 -2.13 6.50 -6.48
CA ILE A 64 -2.78 5.56 -5.56
C ILE A 64 -2.83 4.13 -6.10
N SER A 65 -3.01 3.96 -7.41
CA SER A 65 -3.00 2.66 -8.07
C SER A 65 -1.64 1.95 -7.95
N LEU A 66 -0.53 2.69 -8.10
CA LEU A 66 0.82 2.16 -7.94
C LEU A 66 1.17 1.90 -6.46
N PHE A 67 0.67 2.74 -5.56
CA PHE A 67 0.81 2.49 -4.13
C PHE A 67 0.06 1.23 -3.70
N LEU A 68 -1.18 1.04 -4.14
CA LEU A 68 -1.95 -0.17 -3.88
C LEU A 68 -1.25 -1.42 -4.46
N ALA A 69 -0.72 -1.34 -5.68
CA ALA A 69 0.03 -2.42 -6.30
C ALA A 69 1.29 -2.77 -5.49
N SER A 70 2.01 -1.76 -4.99
CA SER A 70 3.19 -1.98 -4.15
C SER A 70 2.84 -2.67 -2.83
N LYS A 71 1.71 -2.33 -2.21
CA LYS A 71 1.26 -2.98 -0.97
C LYS A 71 0.85 -4.43 -1.20
N TRP A 72 0.17 -4.71 -2.30
CA TRP A 72 -0.17 -6.08 -2.65
C TRP A 72 1.06 -6.95 -2.92
N GLU A 73 2.04 -6.44 -3.67
CA GLU A 73 3.30 -7.15 -3.91
C GLU A 73 4.07 -7.40 -2.61
N ALA A 74 4.14 -6.41 -1.72
CA ALA A 74 4.79 -6.54 -0.42
C ALA A 74 4.10 -7.61 0.45
N TYR A 75 2.77 -7.60 0.53
CA TYR A 75 1.99 -8.62 1.21
C TYR A 75 2.29 -10.03 0.66
N LYS A 76 2.24 -10.19 -0.66
CA LYS A 76 2.51 -11.50 -1.31
C LYS A 76 3.93 -11.99 -1.08
N SER A 77 4.92 -11.10 -1.06
CA SER A 77 6.33 -11.47 -0.85
C SER A 77 6.63 -11.87 0.59
N ARG A 78 5.95 -11.27 1.56
CA ARG A 78 6.14 -11.58 2.99
C ARG A 78 5.44 -12.85 3.43
N GLY A 79 4.36 -13.27 2.74
CA GLY A 79 3.61 -14.49 3.03
C GLY A 79 2.97 -14.51 4.42
N THR A 80 2.64 -13.35 4.97
CA THR A 80 2.03 -13.21 6.30
C THR A 80 0.53 -13.52 6.27
N ASP A 81 -0.04 -13.89 7.42
CA ASP A 81 -1.50 -14.05 7.55
C ASP A 81 -2.20 -12.71 7.22
N PRO A 82 -3.16 -12.70 6.29
CA PRO A 82 -3.85 -11.47 5.91
C PRO A 82 -4.57 -10.76 7.06
N ARG A 83 -4.98 -11.49 8.12
CA ARG A 83 -5.67 -10.92 9.29
C ARG A 83 -4.77 -10.01 10.14
N THR A 84 -3.46 -10.22 10.09
CA THR A 84 -2.47 -9.52 10.91
C THR A 84 -1.42 -8.76 10.10
N SER A 85 -1.52 -8.81 8.77
CA SER A 85 -0.59 -8.16 7.87
C SER A 85 -0.83 -6.66 7.79
N HIS A 86 0.16 -5.85 8.14
CA HIS A 86 0.11 -4.39 7.95
C HIS A 86 -0.02 -3.98 6.48
N ASP A 87 0.58 -4.72 5.54
CA ASP A 87 0.39 -4.43 4.13
C ASP A 87 -1.05 -4.70 3.68
N PHE A 88 -1.68 -5.75 4.22
CA PHE A 88 -3.09 -6.04 3.93
C PHE A 88 -4.04 -5.03 4.61
N GLU A 89 -3.72 -4.58 5.81
CA GLU A 89 -4.41 -3.48 6.49
C GLU A 89 -4.41 -2.21 5.62
N ASP A 90 -3.25 -1.83 5.08
CA ASP A 90 -3.13 -0.68 4.17
C ASP A 90 -4.00 -0.86 2.91
N ILE A 91 -4.06 -2.06 2.33
CA ILE A 91 -4.91 -2.38 1.18
C ILE A 91 -6.38 -2.17 1.54
N VAL A 92 -6.84 -2.72 2.66
CA VAL A 92 -8.23 -2.55 3.12
C VAL A 92 -8.52 -1.08 3.41
N TYR A 93 -7.59 -0.36 4.04
CA TYR A 93 -7.75 1.07 4.31
C TYR A 93 -7.94 1.87 3.03
N LEU A 94 -7.16 1.59 1.97
CA LEU A 94 -7.30 2.27 0.68
C LEU A 94 -8.62 1.95 0.00
N LEU A 95 -9.04 0.68 0.00
CA LEU A 95 -10.32 0.25 -0.53
C LEU A 95 -11.49 0.90 0.22
N ASP A 96 -11.38 1.04 1.52
CA ASP A 96 -12.43 1.58 2.36
C ASP A 96 -12.56 3.10 2.23
N ASN A 97 -11.46 3.83 2.27
CA ASN A 97 -11.46 5.28 2.47
C ASN A 97 -11.25 6.10 1.19
N ASN A 98 -10.71 5.55 0.12
CA ASN A 98 -10.49 6.32 -1.10
C ASN A 98 -11.69 6.18 -2.07
N LYS A 99 -12.42 7.27 -2.28
CA LYS A 99 -13.61 7.30 -3.13
C LYS A 99 -13.28 7.17 -4.62
N GLU A 100 -12.15 7.74 -5.04
CA GLU A 100 -11.74 7.81 -6.44
C GLU A 100 -10.89 6.60 -6.89
N LEU A 101 -10.64 5.64 -5.98
CA LEU A 101 -9.71 4.53 -6.22
C LEU A 101 -9.99 3.77 -7.50
N VAL A 102 -11.25 3.42 -7.75
CA VAL A 102 -11.64 2.65 -8.95
C VAL A 102 -11.37 3.46 -10.22
N GLN A 103 -11.69 4.76 -10.20
CA GLN A 103 -11.41 5.67 -11.30
C GLN A 103 -9.91 5.82 -11.54
N ASP A 104 -9.11 5.98 -10.49
CA ASP A 104 -7.66 6.07 -10.58
C ASP A 104 -7.05 4.80 -11.17
N ILE A 105 -7.57 3.62 -10.80
CA ILE A 105 -7.15 2.34 -11.38
C ILE A 105 -7.57 2.26 -12.85
N SER A 106 -8.75 2.72 -13.21
CA SER A 106 -9.23 2.70 -14.62
C SER A 106 -8.37 3.57 -15.54
N ASN A 107 -7.77 4.63 -15.00
CA ASN A 107 -6.87 5.54 -15.70
C ASN A 107 -5.39 5.09 -15.66
N ALA A 108 -5.07 4.05 -14.91
CA ALA A 108 -3.72 3.54 -14.80
C ALA A 108 -3.28 2.76 -16.07
N GLU A 109 -1.99 2.47 -16.18
CA GLU A 109 -1.46 1.63 -17.25
C GLU A 109 -2.04 0.20 -17.18
N LYS A 110 -2.12 -0.46 -18.33
CA LYS A 110 -2.77 -1.76 -18.46
C LYS A 110 -2.13 -2.88 -17.64
N ASP A 111 -0.85 -2.80 -17.38
CA ASP A 111 -0.14 -3.75 -16.49
C ASP A 111 -0.56 -3.56 -15.02
N VAL A 112 -0.70 -2.32 -14.55
CA VAL A 112 -1.23 -2.00 -13.22
C VAL A 112 -2.66 -2.49 -13.08
N GLN A 113 -3.52 -2.20 -14.07
CA GLN A 113 -4.91 -2.64 -14.07
C GLN A 113 -5.01 -4.17 -13.96
N ARG A 114 -4.26 -4.90 -14.79
CA ARG A 114 -4.21 -6.37 -14.77
C ARG A 114 -3.72 -6.93 -13.43
N PHE A 115 -2.69 -6.29 -12.87
CA PHE A 115 -2.15 -6.72 -11.57
C PHE A 115 -3.17 -6.53 -10.44
N LEU A 116 -3.84 -5.37 -10.39
CA LEU A 116 -4.87 -5.08 -9.39
C LEU A 116 -6.17 -5.87 -9.61
N ASN A 117 -6.51 -6.21 -10.85
CA ASN A 117 -7.59 -7.15 -11.15
C ASN A 117 -7.31 -8.54 -10.55
N LYS A 118 -6.06 -9.03 -10.70
CA LYS A 118 -5.65 -10.28 -10.07
C LYS A 118 -5.76 -10.22 -8.55
N MET A 119 -5.31 -9.12 -7.93
CA MET A 119 -5.48 -8.86 -6.51
C MET A 119 -6.96 -8.96 -6.09
N ALA A 120 -7.84 -8.22 -6.77
CA ALA A 120 -9.26 -8.20 -6.46
C ALA A 120 -9.89 -9.59 -6.57
N ARG A 121 -9.50 -10.36 -7.59
CA ARG A 121 -9.93 -11.75 -7.78
C ARG A 121 -9.49 -12.64 -6.64
N GLU A 122 -8.22 -12.57 -6.24
CA GLU A 122 -7.67 -13.39 -5.15
C GLU A 122 -8.37 -13.09 -3.82
N ILE A 123 -8.60 -11.80 -3.51
CA ILE A 123 -9.31 -11.40 -2.29
C ILE A 123 -10.76 -11.89 -2.31
N LEU A 124 -11.50 -11.65 -3.39
CA LEU A 124 -12.91 -12.03 -3.51
C LEU A 124 -13.16 -13.55 -3.45
N HIS A 125 -12.21 -14.37 -3.91
CA HIS A 125 -12.31 -15.82 -3.88
C HIS A 125 -11.69 -16.45 -2.64
N HIS A 126 -11.15 -15.65 -1.71
CA HIS A 126 -10.59 -16.22 -0.49
C HIS A 126 -11.70 -16.80 0.39
N PRO A 127 -11.58 -18.06 0.86
CA PRO A 127 -12.65 -18.74 1.63
C PRO A 127 -13.04 -17.99 2.92
N SER A 128 -12.10 -17.29 3.54
CA SER A 128 -12.32 -16.47 4.74
C SER A 128 -12.36 -14.98 4.43
N MET A 129 -12.77 -14.56 3.23
CA MET A 129 -12.73 -13.15 2.80
C MET A 129 -13.40 -12.21 3.81
N SER A 130 -14.61 -12.52 4.25
CA SER A 130 -15.36 -11.67 5.19
C SER A 130 -14.62 -11.47 6.51
N GLU A 131 -14.15 -12.56 7.11
CA GLU A 131 -13.38 -12.55 8.35
C GLU A 131 -12.09 -11.70 8.22
N ILE A 132 -11.36 -11.87 7.11
CA ILE A 132 -10.14 -11.11 6.84
C ILE A 132 -10.43 -9.62 6.76
N LEU A 133 -11.47 -9.22 6.02
CA LEU A 133 -11.84 -7.81 5.89
C LEU A 133 -12.31 -7.23 7.23
N GLU A 134 -13.05 -7.99 8.02
CA GLU A 134 -13.51 -7.59 9.35
C GLU A 134 -12.36 -7.23 10.30
N CYS A 135 -11.25 -7.97 10.22
CA CYS A 135 -10.07 -7.71 11.06
C CYS A 135 -9.46 -6.29 10.87
N HIS A 136 -9.71 -5.66 9.72
CA HIS A 136 -9.12 -4.36 9.36
C HIS A 136 -10.12 -3.21 9.28
N LEU A 137 -11.39 -3.46 9.58
CA LEU A 137 -12.45 -2.45 9.51
C LEU A 137 -12.92 -2.04 10.90
N ASN A 138 -13.47 -0.83 11.00
CA ASN A 138 -14.03 -0.35 12.28
C ASN A 138 -15.21 -1.23 12.71
N PRO A 139 -15.13 -1.86 13.91
CA PRO A 139 -16.16 -2.81 14.37
C PRO A 139 -17.57 -2.22 14.44
N TYR A 140 -17.70 -0.92 14.70
CA TYR A 140 -19.02 -0.25 14.82
C TYR A 140 -19.70 -0.02 13.46
N THR A 141 -18.98 -0.10 12.35
CA THR A 141 -19.49 0.17 11.00
C THR A 141 -19.18 -0.96 10.02
N VAL A 142 -18.67 -2.07 10.51
CA VAL A 142 -18.11 -3.18 9.71
C VAL A 142 -19.07 -3.68 8.63
N GLU A 143 -20.35 -3.91 8.95
CA GLU A 143 -21.32 -4.43 7.98
C GLU A 143 -21.50 -3.57 6.72
N SER A 144 -21.53 -2.25 6.90
CA SER A 144 -21.65 -1.31 5.80
C SER A 144 -20.34 -1.15 5.05
N ARG A 145 -19.21 -1.17 5.76
CA ARG A 145 -17.87 -0.99 5.19
C ARG A 145 -17.42 -2.21 4.37
N ILE A 146 -17.71 -3.43 4.83
CA ILE A 146 -17.46 -4.65 4.06
C ILE A 146 -18.18 -4.59 2.70
N LYS A 147 -19.46 -4.20 2.68
CA LYS A 147 -20.21 -4.10 1.42
C LYS A 147 -19.56 -3.13 0.45
N LEU A 148 -19.08 -1.99 0.94
CA LEU A 148 -18.39 -0.98 0.14
C LEU A 148 -17.05 -1.51 -0.40
N VAL A 149 -16.26 -2.19 0.42
CA VAL A 149 -14.97 -2.78 0.01
C VAL A 149 -15.19 -3.87 -1.04
N ILE A 150 -16.15 -4.77 -0.83
CA ILE A 150 -16.50 -5.82 -1.78
C ILE A 150 -16.96 -5.22 -3.11
N GLU A 151 -17.78 -4.18 -3.08
CA GLU A 151 -18.26 -3.51 -4.29
C GLU A 151 -17.12 -2.91 -5.09
N LYS A 152 -16.17 -2.22 -4.43
CA LYS A 152 -14.96 -1.70 -5.09
C LYS A 152 -14.10 -2.80 -5.69
N LEU A 153 -13.91 -3.91 -4.97
CA LEU A 153 -13.18 -5.07 -5.51
C LEU A 153 -13.84 -5.64 -6.76
N ARG A 154 -15.18 -5.73 -6.80
CA ARG A 154 -15.93 -6.16 -7.99
C ARG A 154 -15.77 -5.18 -9.15
N GLN A 155 -15.81 -3.89 -8.87
CA GLN A 155 -15.58 -2.86 -9.89
C GLN A 155 -14.16 -2.95 -10.45
N ILE A 156 -13.12 -3.12 -9.60
CA ILE A 156 -11.74 -3.36 -10.05
C ILE A 156 -11.66 -4.62 -10.93
N LEU A 157 -12.33 -5.68 -10.54
CA LEU A 157 -12.38 -6.93 -11.30
C LEU A 157 -13.01 -6.75 -12.68
N SER A 158 -13.91 -5.80 -12.85
CA SER A 158 -14.59 -5.50 -14.13
C SER A 158 -13.79 -4.60 -15.08
N LEU A 159 -12.65 -4.03 -14.64
CA LEU A 159 -11.83 -3.11 -15.46
C LEU A 159 -10.93 -3.80 -16.49
N ALA A 160 -10.81 -5.13 -16.48
CA ALA A 160 -9.87 -5.90 -17.30
C ALA A 160 -10.54 -6.58 -18.48
#